data_b9a0419cbd4169d7cba804eb6470ec5e
#
_entry.id   b9a0419cbd4169d7cba804eb6470ec5e
#
_cell.length_a   1.000
_cell.length_b   1.000
_cell.length_c   1.000
_cell.angle_alpha   90.00
_cell.angle_beta   90.00
_cell.angle_gamma   90.00
#
_symmetry.space_group_name_H-M   'P 1'
#
loop_
_entity.id
_entity.type
_entity.pdbx_description
1 polymer ?
#
loop_
_entity_poly.entity_id
_entity_poly.type
_entity_poly.pdbx_seq_one_letter_code
_entity_poly.pdbx_strand_id
1 'polypeptide(L)'
;MSKIKRILKITFIVIFAVLMLLLTVYINHQIRLNAEAGLRLPLGQMVEVDGHNMSVYVEGTGEATLVFMSGGGTCSPILDFKSLYSLLSDKYQIAVVEKFGYGFSDVVDRDRDLDSILKDTRTALAAAGLNAPYVLCPHSMSGLEALYWAQKYPDEVSAIIGLDMAVPEYYDTMNINIPLMRAAGWAAHIGITRLIPGISDSDAIQYGTLSENEKEIYRAVFFSRTATVTMMNEMGRVMENAEKVDSMGVPQLPMLLFL
;
A
#
# COMPACT_ATOMS: atom_id res chain seq x y z
N MET A 1 11.04 -38.31 -39.58
CA MET A 1 11.41 -37.32 -38.53
C MET A 1 11.51 -38.08 -37.23
N SER A 2 12.65 -38.08 -36.53
CA SER A 2 12.80 -38.83 -35.26
C SER A 2 11.79 -38.33 -34.23
N LYS A 3 11.32 -39.21 -33.31
CA LYS A 3 10.42 -38.85 -32.21
C LYS A 3 10.89 -37.58 -31.47
N ILE A 4 12.19 -37.46 -31.27
CA ILE A 4 12.83 -36.31 -30.60
C ILE A 4 12.58 -35.01 -31.40
N LYS A 5 12.79 -35.00 -32.70
CA LYS A 5 12.55 -33.78 -33.52
C LYS A 5 11.08 -33.35 -33.49
N ARG A 6 10.14 -34.32 -33.42
CA ARG A 6 8.70 -34.01 -33.28
C ARG A 6 8.38 -33.40 -31.94
N ILE A 7 8.91 -33.94 -30.83
CA ILE A 7 8.75 -33.41 -29.49
C ILE A 7 9.30 -31.97 -29.40
N LEU A 8 10.55 -31.76 -29.85
CA LEU A 8 11.17 -30.43 -29.84
C LEU A 8 10.34 -29.41 -30.63
N LYS A 9 9.79 -29.79 -31.78
CA LYS A 9 8.93 -28.90 -32.58
C LYS A 9 7.63 -28.54 -31.84
N ILE A 10 6.98 -29.53 -31.21
CA ILE A 10 5.75 -29.29 -30.41
C ILE A 10 6.07 -28.38 -29.22
N THR A 11 7.14 -28.68 -28.48
CA THR A 11 7.58 -27.84 -27.32
C THR A 11 7.85 -26.39 -27.77
N PHE A 12 8.56 -26.21 -28.89
CA PHE A 12 8.81 -24.87 -29.43
C PHE A 12 7.51 -24.13 -29.78
N ILE A 13 6.56 -24.82 -30.46
CA ILE A 13 5.25 -24.22 -30.80
C ILE A 13 4.48 -23.82 -29.55
N VAL A 14 4.47 -24.67 -28.52
CA VAL A 14 3.77 -24.38 -27.25
C VAL A 14 4.40 -23.18 -26.54
N ILE A 15 5.74 -23.16 -26.42
CA ILE A 15 6.45 -22.03 -25.79
C ILE A 15 6.17 -20.75 -26.59
N PHE A 16 6.25 -20.80 -27.94
CA PHE A 16 5.97 -19.64 -28.77
C PHE A 16 4.52 -19.12 -28.56
N ALA A 17 3.55 -20.03 -28.53
CA ALA A 17 2.14 -19.68 -28.29
C ALA A 17 1.93 -19.02 -26.91
N VAL A 18 2.58 -19.56 -25.89
CA VAL A 18 2.53 -18.96 -24.53
C VAL A 18 3.16 -17.57 -24.52
N LEU A 19 4.32 -17.39 -25.13
CA LEU A 19 4.98 -16.08 -25.22
C LEU A 19 4.11 -15.06 -25.99
N MET A 20 3.47 -15.46 -27.08
CA MET A 20 2.56 -14.59 -27.83
C MET A 20 1.32 -14.22 -27.01
N LEU A 21 0.78 -15.16 -26.22
CA LEU A 21 -0.33 -14.89 -25.31
C LEU A 21 0.08 -13.87 -24.24
N LEU A 22 1.21 -14.07 -23.57
CA LEU A 22 1.73 -13.14 -22.56
C LEU A 22 1.99 -11.75 -23.14
N LEU A 23 2.55 -11.68 -24.35
CA LEU A 23 2.75 -10.41 -25.06
C LEU A 23 1.41 -9.71 -25.35
N THR A 24 0.39 -10.45 -25.77
CA THR A 24 -0.96 -9.90 -26.01
C THR A 24 -1.56 -9.35 -24.72
N VAL A 25 -1.45 -10.08 -23.62
CA VAL A 25 -1.91 -9.64 -22.29
C VAL A 25 -1.18 -8.36 -21.87
N TYR A 26 0.13 -8.33 -22.02
CA TYR A 26 0.94 -7.15 -21.69
C TYR A 26 0.56 -5.93 -22.53
N ILE A 27 0.43 -6.07 -23.84
CA ILE A 27 0.02 -4.96 -24.73
C ILE A 27 -1.37 -4.45 -24.33
N ASN A 28 -2.33 -5.34 -24.10
CA ASN A 28 -3.67 -4.95 -23.62
C ASN A 28 -3.59 -4.19 -22.32
N HIS A 29 -2.77 -4.65 -21.37
CA HIS A 29 -2.56 -3.98 -20.08
C HIS A 29 -2.01 -2.55 -20.28
N GLN A 30 -0.99 -2.37 -21.12
CA GLN A 30 -0.41 -1.05 -21.40
C GLN A 30 -1.42 -0.10 -22.07
N ILE A 31 -2.21 -0.60 -23.02
CA ILE A 31 -3.29 0.19 -23.65
C ILE A 31 -4.30 0.66 -22.60
N ARG A 32 -4.72 -0.24 -21.70
CA ARG A 32 -5.66 0.11 -20.61
C ARG A 32 -5.05 1.08 -19.62
N LEU A 33 -3.79 0.88 -19.19
CA LEU A 33 -3.11 1.84 -18.33
C LEU A 33 -3.08 3.25 -18.94
N ASN A 34 -2.83 3.37 -20.24
CA ASN A 34 -2.85 4.66 -20.92
C ASN A 34 -4.25 5.26 -20.98
N ALA A 35 -5.27 4.46 -21.26
CA ALA A 35 -6.67 4.92 -21.27
C ALA A 35 -7.15 5.35 -19.87
N GLU A 36 -6.67 4.71 -18.81
CA GLU A 36 -6.98 4.99 -17.42
C GLU A 36 -6.13 6.13 -16.82
N ALA A 37 -5.22 6.75 -17.58
CA ALA A 37 -4.30 7.77 -17.06
C ALA A 37 -5.04 8.96 -16.43
N GLY A 38 -6.18 9.38 -17.02
CA GLY A 38 -7.02 10.45 -16.47
C GLY A 38 -7.70 10.13 -15.14
N LEU A 39 -7.85 8.84 -14.80
CA LEU A 39 -8.40 8.40 -13.52
C LEU A 39 -7.33 8.37 -12.41
N ARG A 40 -6.05 8.44 -12.76
CA ARG A 40 -4.93 8.36 -11.81
C ARG A 40 -4.37 9.73 -11.44
N LEU A 41 -5.27 10.73 -11.35
CA LEU A 41 -4.93 12.03 -10.80
C LEU A 41 -4.96 11.97 -9.27
N PRO A 42 -3.96 12.55 -8.58
CA PRO A 42 -3.89 12.51 -7.13
C PRO A 42 -5.16 13.07 -6.47
N LEU A 43 -5.67 12.35 -5.48
CA LEU A 43 -6.80 12.79 -4.65
C LEU A 43 -6.33 13.63 -3.45
N GLY A 44 -5.08 13.42 -3.00
CA GLY A 44 -4.41 14.21 -1.97
C GLY A 44 -3.48 15.27 -2.58
N GLN A 45 -2.93 16.10 -1.71
CA GLN A 45 -1.85 17.00 -2.11
C GLN A 45 -0.55 16.21 -2.31
N MET A 46 0.20 16.56 -3.35
CA MET A 46 1.52 15.98 -3.58
C MET A 46 2.56 16.83 -2.88
N VAL A 47 3.34 16.20 -2.00
CA VAL A 47 4.43 16.84 -1.25
C VAL A 47 5.76 16.21 -1.60
N GLU A 48 6.81 17.02 -1.67
CA GLU A 48 8.15 16.52 -1.96
C GLU A 48 8.80 15.91 -0.71
N VAL A 49 9.29 14.70 -0.84
CA VAL A 49 10.02 13.95 0.18
C VAL A 49 11.24 13.33 -0.47
N ASP A 50 12.43 13.81 -0.13
CA ASP A 50 13.69 13.23 -0.59
C ASP A 50 13.82 13.17 -2.13
N GLY A 51 13.34 14.22 -2.82
CA GLY A 51 13.36 14.36 -4.28
C GLY A 51 12.27 13.56 -5.03
N HIS A 52 11.32 13.00 -4.31
CA HIS A 52 10.17 12.26 -4.85
C HIS A 52 8.86 12.82 -4.27
N ASN A 53 7.73 12.50 -4.90
CA ASN A 53 6.42 12.98 -4.46
C ASN A 53 5.68 11.93 -3.65
N MET A 54 5.17 12.33 -2.49
CA MET A 54 4.22 11.55 -1.69
C MET A 54 2.85 12.23 -1.69
N SER A 55 1.81 11.42 -1.72
CA SER A 55 0.42 11.87 -1.62
C SER A 55 -0.02 11.88 -0.17
N VAL A 56 -0.54 13.02 0.29
CA VAL A 56 -1.15 13.19 1.61
C VAL A 56 -2.54 13.78 1.43
N TYR A 57 -3.56 13.02 1.82
CA TYR A 57 -4.94 13.52 1.84
C TYR A 57 -5.22 14.16 3.18
N VAL A 58 -5.80 15.36 3.16
CA VAL A 58 -6.18 16.09 4.38
C VAL A 58 -7.63 16.53 4.26
N GLU A 59 -8.43 16.26 5.29
CA GLU A 59 -9.84 16.66 5.39
C GLU A 59 -10.17 17.04 6.84
N GLY A 60 -11.17 17.92 7.02
CA GLY A 60 -11.59 18.37 8.35
C GLY A 60 -10.66 19.42 8.98
N THR A 61 -11.12 19.98 10.12
CA THR A 61 -10.43 21.10 10.80
C THR A 61 -10.42 20.95 12.32
N GLY A 62 -10.61 19.73 12.84
CA GLY A 62 -10.55 19.45 14.29
C GLY A 62 -9.16 19.65 14.89
N GLU A 63 -9.09 19.85 16.19
CA GLU A 63 -7.82 20.06 16.91
C GLU A 63 -6.92 18.83 16.88
N ALA A 64 -7.49 17.62 16.97
CA ALA A 64 -6.74 16.38 16.92
C ALA A 64 -6.63 15.87 15.49
N THR A 65 -5.41 15.55 15.06
CA THR A 65 -5.14 14.94 13.74
C THR A 65 -5.10 13.43 13.84
N LEU A 66 -6.02 12.76 13.15
CA LEU A 66 -6.03 11.31 12.96
C LEU A 66 -5.21 10.95 11.72
N VAL A 67 -4.11 10.22 11.90
CA VAL A 67 -3.24 9.78 10.80
C VAL A 67 -3.56 8.33 10.45
N PHE A 68 -4.25 8.11 9.34
CA PHE A 68 -4.56 6.78 8.83
C PHE A 68 -3.35 6.20 8.10
N MET A 69 -2.93 5.02 8.54
CA MET A 69 -1.72 4.33 8.07
C MET A 69 -2.10 2.98 7.46
N SER A 70 -1.76 2.78 6.20
CA SER A 70 -2.16 1.59 5.45
C SER A 70 -1.27 0.37 5.70
N GLY A 71 -1.90 -0.79 5.69
CA GLY A 71 -1.22 -2.09 5.71
C GLY A 71 -0.44 -2.39 4.44
N GLY A 72 0.28 -3.51 4.44
CA GLY A 72 1.07 -3.95 3.30
C GLY A 72 0.22 -4.26 2.08
N GLY A 73 0.62 -3.75 0.90
CA GLY A 73 -0.05 -4.03 -0.36
C GLY A 73 -1.36 -3.29 -0.61
N THR A 74 -1.80 -2.39 0.28
CA THR A 74 -2.97 -1.53 0.08
C THR A 74 -2.79 -0.64 -1.15
N CYS A 75 -3.62 -0.82 -2.18
CA CYS A 75 -3.41 -0.12 -3.45
C CYS A 75 -3.80 1.36 -3.41
N SER A 76 -4.87 1.71 -2.69
CA SER A 76 -5.36 3.09 -2.59
C SER A 76 -5.80 3.43 -1.17
N PRO A 77 -4.86 3.76 -0.27
CA PRO A 77 -5.15 4.08 1.14
C PRO A 77 -6.25 5.13 1.32
N ILE A 78 -6.23 6.20 0.53
CA ILE A 78 -7.25 7.26 0.60
C ILE A 78 -8.66 6.70 0.39
N LEU A 79 -8.83 5.82 -0.59
CA LEU A 79 -10.15 5.26 -0.90
C LEU A 79 -10.53 4.10 0.02
N ASP A 80 -9.56 3.32 0.51
CA ASP A 80 -9.82 2.22 1.44
C ASP A 80 -10.34 2.73 2.79
N PHE A 81 -9.78 3.83 3.31
CA PHE A 81 -10.23 4.39 4.58
C PHE A 81 -11.41 5.36 4.47
N LYS A 82 -11.88 5.69 3.26
CA LYS A 82 -12.87 6.75 3.05
C LYS A 82 -14.15 6.56 3.85
N SER A 83 -14.69 5.37 3.89
CA SER A 83 -15.92 5.07 4.61
C SER A 83 -15.83 5.35 6.10
N LEU A 84 -14.63 5.23 6.69
CA LEU A 84 -14.39 5.50 8.10
C LEU A 84 -14.08 6.97 8.34
N TYR A 85 -13.09 7.53 7.64
CA TYR A 85 -12.67 8.90 7.95
C TYR A 85 -13.73 9.94 7.62
N SER A 86 -14.59 9.71 6.60
CA SER A 86 -15.70 10.61 6.27
C SER A 86 -16.74 10.75 7.39
N LEU A 87 -16.81 9.80 8.31
CA LEU A 87 -17.67 9.89 9.51
C LEU A 87 -17.02 10.67 10.65
N LEU A 88 -15.76 11.02 10.54
CA LEU A 88 -14.94 11.62 11.58
C LEU A 88 -14.48 13.04 11.24
N SER A 89 -14.49 13.40 9.96
CA SER A 89 -13.92 14.64 9.43
C SER A 89 -14.67 15.91 9.88
N ASP A 90 -15.87 15.79 10.41
CA ASP A 90 -16.60 16.90 11.05
C ASP A 90 -16.06 17.29 12.43
N LYS A 91 -15.29 16.40 13.10
CA LYS A 91 -14.77 16.56 14.45
C LYS A 91 -13.27 16.56 14.56
N TYR A 92 -12.60 15.88 13.62
CA TYR A 92 -11.15 15.66 13.63
C TYR A 92 -10.54 16.16 12.34
N GLN A 93 -9.27 16.53 12.42
CA GLN A 93 -8.46 16.65 11.22
C GLN A 93 -8.01 15.26 10.78
N ILE A 94 -8.30 14.90 9.54
CA ILE A 94 -7.94 13.61 8.95
C ILE A 94 -6.69 13.77 8.11
N ALA A 95 -5.74 12.86 8.25
CA ALA A 95 -4.62 12.71 7.35
C ALA A 95 -4.54 11.25 6.88
N VAL A 96 -4.51 11.02 5.58
CA VAL A 96 -4.20 9.70 5.01
C VAL A 96 -2.91 9.82 4.24
N VAL A 97 -1.86 9.13 4.70
CA VAL A 97 -0.56 9.14 4.04
C VAL A 97 -0.45 7.94 3.12
N GLU A 98 -0.26 8.19 1.85
CA GLU A 98 0.09 7.15 0.88
C GLU A 98 1.61 7.02 0.86
N LYS A 99 2.15 5.97 1.47
CA LYS A 99 3.59 5.70 1.48
C LYS A 99 4.14 5.60 0.05
N PHE A 100 5.44 5.76 -0.13
CA PHE A 100 6.04 5.48 -1.44
C PHE A 100 5.60 4.10 -1.96
N GLY A 101 5.25 4.03 -3.23
CA GLY A 101 4.74 2.84 -3.88
C GLY A 101 3.25 2.58 -3.71
N TYR A 102 2.56 3.35 -2.86
CA TYR A 102 1.12 3.24 -2.59
C TYR A 102 0.35 4.38 -3.26
N GLY A 103 -0.89 4.11 -3.66
CA GLY A 103 -1.79 5.11 -4.18
C GLY A 103 -1.20 5.97 -5.29
N PHE A 104 -1.18 7.27 -5.05
CA PHE A 104 -0.67 8.26 -5.99
C PHE A 104 0.79 8.65 -5.75
N SER A 105 1.43 8.15 -4.68
CA SER A 105 2.84 8.40 -4.38
C SER A 105 3.78 7.76 -5.40
N ASP A 106 4.97 8.34 -5.55
CA ASP A 106 5.99 7.81 -6.42
C ASP A 106 6.44 6.40 -5.99
N VAL A 107 6.83 5.60 -6.96
CA VAL A 107 7.43 4.29 -6.73
C VAL A 107 8.94 4.46 -6.66
N VAL A 108 9.54 4.04 -5.55
CA VAL A 108 10.97 4.14 -5.32
C VAL A 108 11.56 2.75 -5.04
N ASP A 109 12.72 2.47 -5.63
CA ASP A 109 13.45 1.22 -5.38
C ASP A 109 14.58 1.48 -4.38
N ARG A 110 14.22 1.44 -3.10
CA ARG A 110 15.15 1.63 -1.98
C ARG A 110 14.73 0.79 -0.79
N ASP A 111 15.60 0.71 0.20
CA ASP A 111 15.31 0.01 1.45
C ASP A 111 14.09 0.59 2.17
N ARG A 112 13.28 -0.29 2.77
CA ARG A 112 12.02 0.04 3.45
C ARG A 112 12.04 -0.48 4.90
N ASP A 113 13.11 -0.16 5.61
CA ASP A 113 13.15 -0.34 7.05
C ASP A 113 12.26 0.71 7.75
N LEU A 114 11.94 0.48 9.03
CA LEU A 114 11.07 1.39 9.79
C LEU A 114 11.64 2.81 9.92
N ASP A 115 12.96 2.97 9.95
CA ASP A 115 13.55 4.31 10.01
C ASP A 115 13.28 5.10 8.74
N SER A 116 13.45 4.46 7.59
CA SER A 116 13.19 5.05 6.29
C SER A 116 11.71 5.39 6.10
N ILE A 117 10.81 4.43 6.42
CA ILE A 117 9.35 4.62 6.30
C ILE A 117 8.89 5.76 7.21
N LEU A 118 9.33 5.75 8.46
CA LEU A 118 8.93 6.76 9.44
C LEU A 118 9.47 8.14 9.09
N LYS A 119 10.73 8.25 8.63
CA LYS A 119 11.30 9.51 8.14
C LYS A 119 10.46 10.08 6.99
N ASP A 120 10.12 9.25 6.01
CA ASP A 120 9.31 9.66 4.85
C ASP A 120 7.93 10.16 5.28
N THR A 121 7.22 9.39 6.11
CA THR A 121 5.87 9.71 6.60
C THR A 121 5.86 11.01 7.41
N ARG A 122 6.81 11.18 8.34
CA ARG A 122 6.93 12.41 9.15
C ARG A 122 7.23 13.63 8.28
N THR A 123 8.13 13.47 7.29
CA THR A 123 8.46 14.55 6.35
C THR A 123 7.25 14.92 5.50
N ALA A 124 6.49 13.93 5.02
CA ALA A 124 5.29 14.16 4.22
C ALA A 124 4.21 14.90 5.00
N LEU A 125 3.94 14.50 6.26
CA LEU A 125 2.97 15.18 7.13
C LEU A 125 3.38 16.63 7.41
N ALA A 126 4.64 16.88 7.74
CA ALA A 126 5.15 18.23 7.97
C ALA A 126 5.05 19.10 6.69
N ALA A 127 5.41 18.54 5.52
CA ALA A 127 5.29 19.23 4.23
C ALA A 127 3.82 19.50 3.84
N ALA A 128 2.89 18.66 4.33
CA ALA A 128 1.45 18.87 4.19
C ALA A 128 0.88 19.92 5.18
N GLY A 129 1.71 20.52 6.02
CA GLY A 129 1.32 21.53 7.01
C GLY A 129 0.72 20.95 8.29
N LEU A 130 0.89 19.65 8.54
CA LEU A 130 0.37 18.98 9.73
C LEU A 130 1.44 18.91 10.82
N ASN A 131 1.04 19.12 12.07
CA ASN A 131 1.93 19.14 13.21
C ASN A 131 1.53 18.10 14.26
N ALA A 132 2.53 17.47 14.86
CA ALA A 132 2.35 16.59 16.00
C ALA A 132 1.82 17.38 17.24
N PRO A 133 1.21 16.73 18.25
CA PRO A 133 1.07 15.28 18.36
C PRO A 133 -0.10 14.71 17.54
N TYR A 134 0.05 13.47 17.06
CA TYR A 134 -0.94 12.78 16.25
C TYR A 134 -1.65 11.66 17.03
N VAL A 135 -2.87 11.33 16.62
CA VAL A 135 -3.50 10.03 16.92
C VAL A 135 -3.25 9.14 15.72
N LEU A 136 -2.49 8.07 15.88
CA LEU A 136 -2.17 7.13 14.79
C LEU A 136 -3.29 6.10 14.66
N CYS A 137 -3.74 5.88 13.43
CA CYS A 137 -4.78 4.91 13.07
C CYS A 137 -4.19 3.84 12.13
N PRO A 138 -3.33 2.94 12.63
CA PRO A 138 -2.71 1.91 11.82
C PRO A 138 -3.68 0.78 11.49
N HIS A 139 -3.58 0.26 10.26
CA HIS A 139 -4.24 -0.96 9.81
C HIS A 139 -3.19 -2.02 9.45
N SER A 140 -3.40 -3.27 9.90
CA SER A 140 -2.56 -4.41 9.53
C SER A 140 -1.06 -4.12 9.77
N MET A 141 -0.20 -4.35 8.79
CA MET A 141 1.27 -4.20 8.88
C MET A 141 1.75 -2.83 9.40
N SER A 142 0.99 -1.76 9.18
CA SER A 142 1.36 -0.43 9.70
C SER A 142 1.28 -0.32 11.23
N GLY A 143 0.77 -1.35 11.91
CA GLY A 143 0.91 -1.50 13.36
C GLY A 143 2.36 -1.44 13.81
N LEU A 144 3.29 -2.06 13.08
CA LEU A 144 4.72 -1.96 13.36
C LEU A 144 5.25 -0.53 13.24
N GLU A 145 4.79 0.20 12.22
CA GLU A 145 5.18 1.60 12.00
C GLU A 145 4.67 2.50 13.14
N ALA A 146 3.41 2.32 13.55
CA ALA A 146 2.80 3.11 14.62
C ALA A 146 3.43 2.85 15.99
N LEU A 147 3.70 1.59 16.32
CA LEU A 147 4.39 1.21 17.55
C LEU A 147 5.81 1.78 17.56
N TYR A 148 6.56 1.63 16.45
CA TYR A 148 7.90 2.19 16.33
C TYR A 148 7.93 3.70 16.43
N TRP A 149 6.95 4.40 15.85
CA TRP A 149 6.84 5.85 15.96
C TRP A 149 6.65 6.27 17.42
N ALA A 150 5.69 5.67 18.11
CA ALA A 150 5.43 5.94 19.52
C ALA A 150 6.61 5.62 20.44
N GLN A 151 7.38 4.56 20.13
CA GLN A 151 8.61 4.20 20.88
C GLN A 151 9.74 5.21 20.67
N LYS A 152 9.93 5.65 19.42
CA LYS A 152 11.07 6.48 19.05
C LYS A 152 10.85 7.98 19.25
N TYR A 153 9.60 8.44 19.07
CA TYR A 153 9.21 9.84 19.17
C TYR A 153 7.91 9.97 19.99
N PRO A 154 7.96 9.65 21.30
CA PRO A 154 6.76 9.60 22.15
C PRO A 154 5.99 10.93 22.21
N ASP A 155 6.67 12.06 22.12
CA ASP A 155 6.04 13.39 22.15
C ASP A 155 5.24 13.71 20.86
N GLU A 156 5.42 12.92 19.80
CA GLU A 156 4.70 13.12 18.55
C GLU A 156 3.42 12.27 18.45
N VAL A 157 3.19 11.34 19.38
CA VAL A 157 2.06 10.41 19.33
C VAL A 157 1.24 10.51 20.61
N SER A 158 0.02 11.01 20.51
CA SER A 158 -0.88 11.16 21.66
C SER A 158 -1.68 9.89 21.97
N ALA A 159 -1.98 9.08 20.96
CA ALA A 159 -2.68 7.80 21.10
C ALA A 159 -2.52 6.94 19.85
N ILE A 160 -2.83 5.63 19.98
CA ILE A 160 -2.96 4.71 18.84
C ILE A 160 -4.38 4.13 18.85
N ILE A 161 -5.05 4.18 17.69
CA ILE A 161 -6.32 3.51 17.41
C ILE A 161 -6.05 2.42 16.37
N GLY A 162 -5.77 1.21 16.82
CA GLY A 162 -5.45 0.08 15.95
C GLY A 162 -6.69 -0.44 15.23
N LEU A 163 -6.65 -0.46 13.91
CA LEU A 163 -7.70 -0.96 13.02
C LEU A 163 -7.26 -2.34 12.52
N ASP A 164 -7.50 -3.40 13.28
CA ASP A 164 -6.97 -4.75 13.01
C ASP A 164 -5.45 -4.70 12.74
N MET A 165 -4.73 -3.96 13.60
CA MET A 165 -3.30 -3.74 13.44
C MET A 165 -2.48 -4.98 13.82
N ALA A 166 -1.47 -5.30 13.01
CA ALA A 166 -0.52 -6.34 13.34
C ALA A 166 0.47 -5.86 14.43
N VAL A 167 0.77 -6.73 15.37
CA VAL A 167 1.79 -6.56 16.41
C VAL A 167 2.99 -7.48 16.11
N PRO A 168 4.19 -7.27 16.71
CA PRO A 168 5.37 -8.07 16.41
C PRO A 168 5.14 -9.59 16.46
N GLU A 169 4.43 -10.07 17.47
CA GLU A 169 4.18 -11.50 17.70
C GLU A 169 3.40 -12.17 16.56
N TYR A 170 2.63 -11.40 15.79
CA TYR A 170 1.95 -11.92 14.60
C TYR A 170 2.92 -12.49 13.57
N TYR A 171 4.13 -11.92 13.51
CA TYR A 171 5.15 -12.31 12.53
C TYR A 171 5.98 -13.51 12.96
N ASP A 172 5.98 -13.90 14.23
CA ASP A 172 6.71 -15.08 14.74
C ASP A 172 6.29 -16.39 14.06
N THR A 173 5.03 -16.47 13.66
CA THR A 173 4.44 -17.64 13.00
C THR A 173 4.22 -17.47 11.50
N MET A 174 4.49 -16.29 10.96
CA MET A 174 4.24 -15.99 9.56
C MET A 174 5.35 -16.53 8.66
N ASN A 175 4.98 -17.31 7.65
CA ASN A 175 5.91 -17.76 6.61
C ASN A 175 5.70 -16.94 5.32
N ILE A 176 6.56 -15.96 5.09
CA ILE A 176 6.49 -15.08 3.92
C ILE A 176 7.31 -15.67 2.79
N ASN A 177 6.63 -16.13 1.75
CA ASN A 177 7.29 -16.65 0.53
C ASN A 177 7.59 -15.50 -0.44
N ILE A 178 8.68 -14.78 -0.21
CA ILE A 178 9.09 -13.64 -1.05
C ILE A 178 9.24 -14.01 -2.53
N PRO A 179 9.85 -15.15 -2.93
CA PRO A 179 9.89 -15.55 -4.35
C PRO A 179 8.50 -15.67 -4.99
N LEU A 180 7.53 -16.25 -4.28
CA LEU A 180 6.15 -16.38 -4.79
C LEU A 180 5.48 -15.00 -4.91
N MET A 181 5.66 -14.13 -3.92
CA MET A 181 5.13 -12.77 -3.97
C MET A 181 5.72 -11.96 -5.13
N ARG A 182 7.03 -12.08 -5.38
CA ARG A 182 7.68 -11.45 -6.56
C ARG A 182 7.13 -11.99 -7.87
N ALA A 183 6.89 -13.29 -7.97
CA ALA A 183 6.27 -13.89 -9.15
C ALA A 183 4.84 -13.39 -9.36
N ALA A 184 4.03 -13.27 -8.30
CA ALA A 184 2.69 -12.69 -8.35
C ALA A 184 2.73 -11.20 -8.75
N GLY A 185 3.67 -10.42 -8.21
CA GLY A 185 3.90 -9.03 -8.58
C GLY A 185 4.26 -8.88 -10.07
N TRP A 186 5.16 -9.74 -10.57
CA TRP A 186 5.48 -9.77 -12.00
C TRP A 186 4.23 -10.08 -12.86
N ALA A 187 3.42 -11.05 -12.44
CA ALA A 187 2.17 -11.39 -13.13
C ALA A 187 1.18 -10.21 -13.14
N ALA A 188 1.11 -9.43 -12.05
CA ALA A 188 0.31 -8.21 -11.99
C ALA A 188 0.83 -7.15 -12.98
N HIS A 189 2.14 -6.90 -13.00
CA HIS A 189 2.77 -5.91 -13.90
C HIS A 189 2.63 -6.22 -15.38
N ILE A 190 2.53 -7.49 -15.77
CA ILE A 190 2.22 -7.86 -17.16
C ILE A 190 0.71 -7.93 -17.45
N GLY A 191 -0.14 -7.67 -16.45
CA GLY A 191 -1.59 -7.55 -16.61
C GLY A 191 -2.38 -8.84 -16.50
N ILE A 192 -1.79 -9.95 -16.01
CA ILE A 192 -2.50 -11.22 -15.78
C ILE A 192 -3.68 -11.00 -14.81
N THR A 193 -3.53 -10.13 -13.82
CA THR A 193 -4.61 -9.78 -12.88
C THR A 193 -5.87 -9.28 -13.57
N ARG A 194 -5.76 -8.60 -14.72
CA ARG A 194 -6.92 -8.13 -15.49
C ARG A 194 -7.77 -9.26 -16.09
N LEU A 195 -7.24 -10.48 -16.12
CA LEU A 195 -7.97 -11.67 -16.59
C LEU A 195 -8.83 -12.32 -15.50
N ILE A 196 -8.69 -11.86 -14.25
CA ILE A 196 -9.42 -12.39 -13.09
C ILE A 196 -10.58 -11.44 -12.78
N PRO A 197 -11.84 -11.83 -13.03
CA PRO A 197 -13.00 -10.98 -12.74
C PRO A 197 -13.06 -10.60 -11.25
N GLY A 198 -13.33 -9.33 -10.96
CA GLY A 198 -13.51 -8.83 -9.59
C GLY A 198 -12.26 -8.72 -8.73
N ILE A 199 -11.07 -9.04 -9.24
CA ILE A 199 -9.83 -9.00 -8.46
C ILE A 199 -9.50 -7.60 -7.89
N SER A 200 -9.98 -6.55 -8.53
CA SER A 200 -9.81 -5.16 -8.11
C SER A 200 -10.94 -4.64 -7.22
N ASP A 201 -11.96 -5.47 -6.96
CA ASP A 201 -13.12 -5.08 -6.18
C ASP A 201 -12.87 -5.39 -4.70
N SER A 202 -12.15 -4.49 -4.02
CA SER A 202 -11.90 -4.54 -2.58
C SER A 202 -13.18 -4.32 -1.77
N ASP A 203 -13.09 -4.53 -0.46
CA ASP A 203 -14.19 -4.25 0.46
C ASP A 203 -14.66 -2.80 0.39
N ALA A 204 -13.75 -1.84 0.15
CA ALA A 204 -14.10 -0.44 -0.05
C ALA A 204 -15.02 -0.23 -1.27
N ILE A 205 -14.82 -1.03 -2.34
CA ILE A 205 -15.70 -1.01 -3.53
C ILE A 205 -17.03 -1.73 -3.27
N GLN A 206 -16.98 -2.88 -2.61
CA GLN A 206 -18.14 -3.75 -2.45
C GLN A 206 -19.09 -3.29 -1.34
N TYR A 207 -18.53 -2.83 -0.23
CA TYR A 207 -19.29 -2.53 1.01
C TYR A 207 -19.13 -1.09 1.48
N GLY A 208 -18.18 -0.35 0.89
CA GLY A 208 -17.87 1.03 1.29
C GLY A 208 -18.82 2.06 0.67
N THR A 209 -18.50 3.32 0.91
CA THR A 209 -19.30 4.49 0.48
C THR A 209 -18.74 5.18 -0.76
N LEU A 210 -17.89 4.49 -1.54
CA LEU A 210 -17.30 5.06 -2.75
C LEU A 210 -18.37 5.33 -3.82
N SER A 211 -18.33 6.52 -4.41
CA SER A 211 -19.09 6.83 -5.62
C SER A 211 -18.60 5.99 -6.81
N GLU A 212 -19.41 5.88 -7.87
CA GLU A 212 -19.01 5.10 -9.06
C GLU A 212 -17.71 5.62 -9.68
N ASN A 213 -17.49 6.93 -9.71
CA ASN A 213 -16.23 7.50 -10.19
C ASN A 213 -15.04 7.09 -9.31
N GLU A 214 -15.20 7.07 -7.99
CA GLU A 214 -14.14 6.64 -7.07
C GLU A 214 -13.84 5.14 -7.18
N LYS A 215 -14.84 4.31 -7.45
CA LYS A 215 -14.64 2.90 -7.75
C LYS A 215 -13.83 2.70 -9.04
N GLU A 216 -14.07 3.52 -10.06
CA GLU A 216 -13.27 3.50 -11.29
C GLU A 216 -11.83 3.94 -11.02
N ILE A 217 -11.62 5.02 -10.25
CA ILE A 217 -10.30 5.48 -9.80
C ILE A 217 -9.60 4.35 -9.03
N TYR A 218 -10.28 3.71 -8.07
CA TYR A 218 -9.71 2.61 -7.29
C TYR A 218 -9.20 1.47 -8.19
N ARG A 219 -10.03 1.02 -9.15
CA ARG A 219 -9.64 -0.03 -10.10
C ARG A 219 -8.45 0.38 -10.96
N ALA A 220 -8.41 1.63 -11.43
CA ALA A 220 -7.27 2.15 -12.20
C ALA A 220 -5.97 2.17 -11.37
N VAL A 221 -6.07 2.61 -10.11
CA VAL A 221 -4.94 2.60 -9.16
C VAL A 221 -4.51 1.17 -8.86
N PHE A 222 -5.45 0.26 -8.56
CA PHE A 222 -5.15 -1.16 -8.32
C PHE A 222 -4.29 -1.75 -9.45
N PHE A 223 -4.72 -1.62 -10.70
CA PHE A 223 -3.97 -2.19 -11.84
C PHE A 223 -2.63 -1.51 -12.12
N SER A 224 -2.39 -0.33 -11.58
CA SER A 224 -1.12 0.40 -11.75
C SER A 224 -0.18 0.30 -10.56
N ARG A 225 -0.70 -0.04 -9.36
CA ARG A 225 0.05 0.02 -8.09
C ARG A 225 0.13 -1.32 -7.34
N THR A 226 -0.48 -2.39 -7.85
CA THR A 226 -0.36 -3.71 -7.21
C THR A 226 1.09 -4.20 -7.23
N ALA A 227 1.62 -4.55 -6.06
CA ALA A 227 2.94 -5.16 -5.88
C ALA A 227 4.09 -4.34 -6.50
N THR A 228 4.10 -3.04 -6.25
CA THR A 228 5.23 -2.17 -6.66
C THR A 228 6.54 -2.65 -6.05
N VAL A 229 7.68 -2.28 -6.65
CA VAL A 229 8.99 -2.62 -6.11
C VAL A 229 9.15 -2.10 -4.68
N THR A 230 8.61 -0.93 -4.36
CA THR A 230 8.61 -0.35 -3.01
C THR A 230 7.86 -1.24 -2.01
N MET A 231 6.65 -1.70 -2.37
CA MET A 231 5.87 -2.65 -1.54
C MET A 231 6.61 -3.96 -1.35
N MET A 232 7.29 -4.46 -2.38
CA MET A 232 8.08 -5.69 -2.28
C MET A 232 9.30 -5.53 -1.39
N ASN A 233 9.95 -4.38 -1.40
CA ASN A 233 11.05 -4.07 -0.51
C ASN A 233 10.57 -3.96 0.94
N GLU A 234 9.41 -3.36 1.19
CA GLU A 234 8.77 -3.27 2.51
C GLU A 234 8.44 -4.66 3.06
N MET A 235 7.81 -5.53 2.26
CA MET A 235 7.54 -6.91 2.65
C MET A 235 8.80 -7.72 2.92
N GLY A 236 9.88 -7.43 2.20
CA GLY A 236 11.19 -8.07 2.43
C GLY A 236 11.82 -7.72 3.77
N ARG A 237 11.42 -6.61 4.38
CA ARG A 237 11.94 -6.13 5.68
C ARG A 237 11.02 -6.41 6.86
N VAL A 238 9.81 -6.92 6.63
CA VAL A 238 8.78 -6.96 7.68
C VAL A 238 9.19 -7.77 8.91
N MET A 239 9.93 -8.87 8.74
CA MET A 239 10.43 -9.69 9.86
C MET A 239 11.45 -8.91 10.70
N GLU A 240 12.43 -8.29 10.06
CA GLU A 240 13.44 -7.46 10.74
C GLU A 240 12.80 -6.24 11.42
N ASN A 241 11.78 -5.66 10.79
CA ASN A 241 11.00 -4.56 11.33
C ASN A 241 10.21 -4.99 12.57
N ALA A 242 9.60 -6.18 12.56
CA ALA A 242 8.89 -6.74 13.70
C ALA A 242 9.83 -6.99 14.89
N GLU A 243 10.97 -7.65 14.67
CA GLU A 243 12.01 -7.88 15.70
C GLU A 243 12.49 -6.57 16.31
N LYS A 244 12.66 -5.52 15.49
CA LYS A 244 13.08 -4.19 15.96
C LYS A 244 12.05 -3.57 16.89
N VAL A 245 10.76 -3.61 16.54
CA VAL A 245 9.66 -3.10 17.39
C VAL A 245 9.58 -3.87 18.69
N ASP A 246 9.63 -5.20 18.64
CA ASP A 246 9.56 -6.07 19.81
C ASP A 246 10.68 -5.76 20.82
N SER A 247 11.91 -5.58 20.32
CA SER A 247 13.08 -5.26 21.15
C SER A 247 12.95 -3.97 21.96
N MET A 248 12.09 -3.05 21.56
CA MET A 248 11.87 -1.76 22.23
C MET A 248 10.74 -1.79 23.27
N GLY A 249 9.96 -2.89 23.33
CA GLY A 249 8.85 -3.07 24.26
C GLY A 249 7.61 -2.23 23.89
N VAL A 250 6.58 -2.32 24.74
CA VAL A 250 5.28 -1.64 24.49
C VAL A 250 5.37 -0.15 24.84
N PRO A 251 4.99 0.76 23.94
CA PRO A 251 5.01 2.19 24.23
C PRO A 251 3.96 2.57 25.30
N GLN A 252 4.28 3.52 26.13
CA GLN A 252 3.46 3.95 27.27
C GLN A 252 2.56 5.12 26.88
N LEU A 253 1.47 4.84 26.14
CA LEU A 253 0.45 5.79 25.70
C LEU A 253 -0.93 5.13 25.60
N PRO A 254 -2.03 5.90 25.52
CA PRO A 254 -3.36 5.33 25.30
C PRO A 254 -3.44 4.56 23.98
N MET A 255 -3.95 3.33 24.05
CA MET A 255 -4.21 2.49 22.85
C MET A 255 -5.61 1.91 22.90
N LEU A 256 -6.33 2.01 21.79
CA LEU A 256 -7.62 1.37 21.55
C LEU A 256 -7.44 0.43 20.33
N LEU A 257 -7.72 -0.84 20.52
CA LEU A 257 -7.54 -1.85 19.46
C LEU A 257 -8.89 -2.41 19.05
N PHE A 258 -9.21 -2.30 17.78
CA PHE A 258 -10.29 -3.03 17.12
C PHE A 258 -9.68 -4.26 16.45
N LEU A 259 -10.24 -5.44 16.74
CA LEU A 259 -9.82 -6.75 16.24
C LEU A 259 -10.93 -7.34 15.39
#